data_01122fdee7b3a098514bc8f08a6b9bd3
#
_entry.id   01122fdee7b3a098514bc8f08a6b9bd3
#
_cell.length_a   1.000
_cell.length_b   1.000
_cell.length_c   1.000
_cell.angle_alpha   90.00
_cell.angle_beta   90.00
_cell.angle_gamma   90.00
#
_symmetry.space_group_name_H-M   'P 1'
#
loop_
_entity.id
_entity.type
_entity.pdbx_description
1 polymer ?
#
loop_
_entity_poly.entity_id
_entity_poly.type
_entity_poly.pdbx_seq_one_letter_code
_entity_poly.pdbx_strand_id
1 'polypeptide(L)'
;MQNNNAVSVITGSAAQVPKETAEAFGIDILPLLIYVDGKEYHDGIDISPGELYQRMRLNQMEVKTAAPTVGQYYQAFKNSIEGGAKEILCVTLSSKLSADYSSAKNAANLVKTENPESKIFVFDSRRAAAPQGLLTIEAAERLNAGQPMEDVLAYLENAWQKSSLIAALDTLEYLNRGGRIGQAAIYVGSTLRILPIVYLNDEGIVAPAAILRGKNKIIPTLVSQLQKRTEGYQKIRLAVMHADALERAEELKEAIEAAFPGVAIPIDEFTPVMGAHAGPGLLGLGYLYE
;
A
#
# COMPACT_ATOMS: atom_id res chain seq x y z
N MET A 1 -28.92 -2.94 -4.73
CA MET A 1 -29.20 -2.25 -3.46
C MET A 1 -28.65 -0.84 -3.63
N GLN A 2 -29.49 0.19 -3.58
CA GLN A 2 -29.00 1.58 -3.59
C GLN A 2 -28.26 1.80 -2.27
N ASN A 3 -26.94 1.88 -2.34
CA ASN A 3 -26.14 2.31 -1.22
C ASN A 3 -26.47 3.79 -0.97
N ASN A 4 -27.30 4.04 0.04
CA ASN A 4 -27.58 5.37 0.53
C ASN A 4 -26.39 5.86 1.38
N ASN A 5 -25.17 5.71 0.83
CA ASN A 5 -23.97 5.99 1.56
C ASN A 5 -23.73 7.49 1.55
N ALA A 6 -24.10 8.12 2.67
CA ALA A 6 -23.71 9.49 2.97
C ALA A 6 -22.17 9.65 3.12
N VAL A 7 -21.41 8.57 3.00
CA VAL A 7 -19.95 8.54 3.14
C VAL A 7 -19.31 7.86 1.92
N SER A 8 -18.23 8.45 1.39
CA SER A 8 -17.36 7.87 0.37
C SER A 8 -15.98 7.59 0.93
N VAL A 9 -15.36 6.48 0.51
CA VAL A 9 -13.98 6.12 0.87
C VAL A 9 -13.13 6.07 -0.38
N ILE A 10 -12.00 6.78 -0.40
CA ILE A 10 -11.10 6.91 -1.54
C ILE A 10 -9.68 6.53 -1.11
N THR A 11 -8.95 5.84 -1.98
CA THR A 11 -7.52 5.57 -1.78
C THR A 11 -6.79 5.56 -3.13
N GLY A 12 -5.45 5.59 -3.10
CA GLY A 12 -4.63 5.41 -4.30
C GLY A 12 -4.38 3.94 -4.61
N SER A 13 -4.08 3.60 -5.89
CA SER A 13 -3.79 2.22 -6.33
C SER A 13 -2.61 1.57 -5.57
N ALA A 14 -1.68 2.38 -5.02
CA ALA A 14 -0.60 1.91 -4.17
C ALA A 14 -1.08 1.19 -2.89
N ALA A 15 -2.35 1.33 -2.50
CA ALA A 15 -2.96 0.61 -1.37
C ALA A 15 -3.16 -0.88 -1.65
N GLN A 16 -3.15 -1.29 -2.91
CA GLN A 16 -3.35 -2.69 -3.31
C GLN A 16 -4.65 -3.30 -2.76
N VAL A 17 -5.72 -2.51 -2.71
CA VAL A 17 -7.04 -3.05 -2.36
C VAL A 17 -7.52 -3.93 -3.52
N PRO A 18 -7.84 -5.22 -3.28
CA PRO A 18 -8.36 -6.08 -4.32
C PRO A 18 -9.66 -5.51 -4.90
N LYS A 19 -9.85 -5.65 -6.22
CA LYS A 19 -11.00 -5.06 -6.93
C LYS A 19 -12.34 -5.51 -6.34
N GLU A 20 -12.49 -6.80 -6.08
CA GLU A 20 -13.70 -7.37 -5.50
C GLU A 20 -14.00 -6.80 -4.11
N THR A 21 -12.94 -6.54 -3.33
CA THR A 21 -13.06 -5.90 -2.00
C THR A 21 -13.45 -4.44 -2.14
N ALA A 22 -12.84 -3.71 -3.08
CA ALA A 22 -13.17 -2.32 -3.34
C ALA A 22 -14.64 -2.16 -3.76
N GLU A 23 -15.10 -3.02 -4.67
CA GLU A 23 -16.51 -3.06 -5.11
C GLU A 23 -17.47 -3.41 -3.97
N ALA A 24 -17.12 -4.39 -3.13
CA ALA A 24 -17.95 -4.85 -2.01
C ALA A 24 -18.14 -3.77 -0.94
N PHE A 25 -17.10 -2.96 -0.67
CA PHE A 25 -17.13 -1.94 0.37
C PHE A 25 -17.32 -0.51 -0.16
N GLY A 26 -17.44 -0.32 -1.48
CA GLY A 26 -17.61 0.99 -2.10
C GLY A 26 -16.38 1.89 -1.94
N ILE A 27 -15.18 1.31 -2.13
CA ILE A 27 -13.91 2.03 -2.07
C ILE A 27 -13.53 2.47 -3.48
N ASP A 28 -13.37 3.78 -3.70
CA ASP A 28 -12.89 4.33 -4.94
C ASP A 28 -11.35 4.33 -4.98
N ILE A 29 -10.78 3.76 -6.04
CA ILE A 29 -9.32 3.65 -6.21
C ILE A 29 -8.87 4.62 -7.30
N LEU A 30 -8.06 5.62 -6.92
CA LEU A 30 -7.40 6.51 -7.87
C LEU A 30 -6.10 5.87 -8.36
N PRO A 31 -5.91 5.73 -9.70
CA PRO A 31 -4.66 5.22 -10.23
C PRO A 31 -3.52 6.23 -10.00
N LEU A 32 -2.40 5.74 -9.48
CA LEU A 32 -1.15 6.48 -9.53
C LEU A 32 -0.62 6.49 -10.96
N LEU A 33 0.33 7.37 -11.25
CA LEU A 33 0.93 7.49 -12.57
C LEU A 33 2.29 6.77 -12.61
N ILE A 34 2.54 6.08 -13.70
CA ILE A 34 3.82 5.46 -13.99
C ILE A 34 4.31 5.90 -15.38
N TYR A 35 5.56 6.30 -15.47
CA TYR A 35 6.20 6.71 -16.71
C TYR A 35 7.24 5.65 -17.08
N VAL A 36 7.07 5.06 -18.25
CA VAL A 36 7.98 4.06 -18.81
C VAL A 36 8.57 4.63 -20.10
N ASP A 37 9.87 4.88 -20.11
CA ASP A 37 10.59 5.51 -21.23
C ASP A 37 9.92 6.81 -21.70
N GLY A 38 9.43 7.61 -20.74
CA GLY A 38 8.76 8.90 -20.97
C GLY A 38 7.28 8.80 -21.35
N LYS A 39 6.74 7.61 -21.58
CA LYS A 39 5.30 7.42 -21.82
C LYS A 39 4.55 7.24 -20.51
N GLU A 40 3.45 7.98 -20.34
CA GLU A 40 2.57 7.92 -19.17
C GLU A 40 1.59 6.76 -19.26
N TYR A 41 1.38 6.10 -18.12
CA TYR A 41 0.40 5.05 -17.90
C TYR A 41 -0.27 5.22 -16.52
N HIS A 42 -1.50 4.72 -16.40
CA HIS A 42 -2.23 4.63 -15.15
C HIS A 42 -2.03 3.26 -14.51
N ASP A 43 -1.61 3.27 -13.26
CA ASP A 43 -1.28 2.06 -12.50
C ASP A 43 -2.45 1.07 -12.43
N GLY A 44 -2.22 -0.17 -12.89
CA GLY A 44 -3.22 -1.22 -12.91
C GLY A 44 -4.33 -1.06 -13.97
N ILE A 45 -4.27 -0.03 -14.83
CA ILE A 45 -5.23 0.21 -15.93
C ILE A 45 -4.56 0.00 -17.28
N ASP A 46 -3.52 0.78 -17.58
CA ASP A 46 -2.90 0.83 -18.92
C ASP A 46 -1.66 -0.06 -19.03
N ILE A 47 -1.15 -0.54 -17.91
CA ILE A 47 0.03 -1.40 -17.82
C ILE A 47 -0.18 -2.44 -16.74
N SER A 48 0.10 -3.71 -17.07
CA SER A 48 0.03 -4.81 -16.12
C SER A 48 1.35 -5.00 -15.35
N PRO A 49 1.31 -5.59 -14.14
CA PRO A 49 2.50 -5.95 -13.40
C PRO A 49 3.46 -6.83 -14.23
N GLY A 50 2.95 -7.89 -14.84
CA GLY A 50 3.75 -8.83 -15.64
C GLY A 50 4.49 -8.17 -16.81
N GLU A 51 3.82 -7.22 -17.53
CA GLU A 51 4.46 -6.46 -18.60
C GLU A 51 5.61 -5.60 -18.06
N LEU A 52 5.39 -4.89 -16.95
CA LEU A 52 6.41 -4.07 -16.33
C LEU A 52 7.60 -4.91 -15.87
N TYR A 53 7.35 -6.00 -15.13
CA TYR A 53 8.42 -6.84 -14.59
C TYR A 53 9.26 -7.50 -15.66
N GLN A 54 8.63 -7.98 -16.73
CA GLN A 54 9.36 -8.52 -17.87
C GLN A 54 10.35 -7.51 -18.46
N ARG A 55 9.90 -6.27 -18.68
CA ARG A 55 10.76 -5.19 -19.18
C ARG A 55 11.86 -4.84 -18.17
N MET A 56 11.55 -4.75 -16.87
CA MET A 56 12.53 -4.45 -15.82
C MET A 56 13.65 -5.49 -15.74
N ARG A 57 13.33 -6.78 -15.92
CA ARG A 57 14.34 -7.86 -15.96
C ARG A 57 15.32 -7.71 -17.13
N LEU A 58 14.88 -7.15 -18.23
CA LEU A 58 15.74 -6.87 -19.39
C LEU A 58 16.64 -5.65 -19.22
N ASN A 59 16.50 -4.91 -18.10
CA ASN A 59 17.30 -3.74 -17.73
C ASN A 59 17.32 -2.62 -18.81
N GLN A 60 16.25 -2.49 -19.59
CA GLN A 60 16.20 -1.65 -20.79
C GLN A 60 15.20 -0.49 -20.69
N MET A 61 14.87 -0.02 -19.47
CA MET A 61 13.85 1.01 -19.35
C MET A 61 14.11 1.98 -18.20
N GLU A 62 13.71 3.22 -18.40
CA GLU A 62 13.56 4.20 -17.34
C GLU A 62 12.13 4.12 -16.80
N VAL A 63 11.99 3.87 -15.48
CA VAL A 63 10.69 3.87 -14.81
C VAL A 63 10.66 4.96 -13.76
N LYS A 64 9.65 5.82 -13.84
CA LYS A 64 9.34 6.86 -12.85
C LYS A 64 7.89 6.75 -12.43
N THR A 65 7.57 7.21 -11.25
CA THR A 65 6.20 7.22 -10.73
C THR A 65 5.81 8.60 -10.24
N ALA A 66 4.52 8.90 -10.28
CA ALA A 66 3.97 10.10 -9.67
C ALA A 66 2.67 9.76 -8.91
N ALA A 67 2.39 10.56 -7.88
CA ALA A 67 1.09 10.55 -7.21
C ALA A 67 0.00 11.05 -8.16
N PRO A 68 -1.26 10.74 -7.90
CA PRO A 68 -2.37 11.41 -8.54
C PRO A 68 -2.25 12.93 -8.35
N THR A 69 -2.57 13.67 -9.40
CA THR A 69 -2.52 15.13 -9.37
C THR A 69 -3.60 15.72 -8.46
N VAL A 70 -3.41 16.97 -8.04
CA VAL A 70 -4.44 17.74 -7.33
C VAL A 70 -5.75 17.76 -8.11
N GLY A 71 -5.69 17.88 -9.46
CA GLY A 71 -6.87 17.88 -10.32
C GLY A 71 -7.63 16.52 -10.32
N GLN A 72 -6.90 15.40 -10.31
CA GLN A 72 -7.53 14.08 -10.24
C GLN A 72 -8.24 13.86 -8.90
N TYR A 73 -7.61 14.23 -7.78
CA TYR A 73 -8.25 14.18 -6.46
C TYR A 73 -9.44 15.12 -6.37
N TYR A 74 -9.31 16.36 -6.88
CA TYR A 74 -10.40 17.32 -6.93
C TYR A 74 -11.63 16.72 -7.65
N GLN A 75 -11.41 16.15 -8.84
CA GLN A 75 -12.49 15.53 -9.60
C GLN A 75 -13.12 14.33 -8.86
N ALA A 76 -12.31 13.49 -8.22
CA ALA A 76 -12.81 12.36 -7.43
C ALA A 76 -13.69 12.83 -6.26
N PHE A 77 -13.26 13.86 -5.52
CA PHE A 77 -14.06 14.42 -4.43
C PHE A 77 -15.36 15.05 -4.94
N LYS A 78 -15.31 15.76 -6.07
CA LYS A 78 -16.52 16.33 -6.71
C LYS A 78 -17.49 15.23 -7.12
N ASN A 79 -17.01 14.17 -7.76
CA ASN A 79 -17.85 13.03 -8.16
C ASN A 79 -18.51 12.37 -6.93
N SER A 80 -17.79 12.22 -5.83
CA SER A 80 -18.36 11.68 -4.59
C SER A 80 -19.47 12.56 -4.02
N ILE A 81 -19.28 13.87 -4.03
CA ILE A 81 -20.30 14.85 -3.56
C ILE A 81 -21.53 14.81 -4.49
N GLU A 82 -21.33 14.83 -5.79
CA GLU A 82 -22.39 14.73 -6.79
C GLU A 82 -23.15 13.38 -6.70
N GLY A 83 -22.45 12.33 -6.28
CA GLY A 83 -23.02 11.02 -5.93
C GLY A 83 -23.79 10.99 -4.63
N GLY A 84 -23.83 12.10 -3.87
CA GLY A 84 -24.58 12.24 -2.63
C GLY A 84 -23.80 12.06 -1.34
N ALA A 85 -22.47 11.87 -1.41
CA ALA A 85 -21.65 11.77 -0.21
C ALA A 85 -21.60 13.11 0.54
N LYS A 86 -21.87 13.08 1.82
CA LYS A 86 -21.76 14.21 2.75
C LYS A 86 -20.40 14.28 3.43
N GLU A 87 -19.77 13.12 3.60
CA GLU A 87 -18.46 12.97 4.19
C GLU A 87 -17.61 12.08 3.28
N ILE A 88 -16.34 12.42 3.14
CA ILE A 88 -15.37 11.69 2.31
C ILE A 88 -14.14 11.38 3.17
N LEU A 89 -13.75 10.11 3.23
CA LEU A 89 -12.48 9.69 3.81
C LEU A 89 -11.51 9.32 2.67
N CYS A 90 -10.38 10.00 2.60
CA CYS A 90 -9.31 9.68 1.67
C CYS A 90 -8.09 9.15 2.45
N VAL A 91 -7.79 7.85 2.29
CA VAL A 91 -6.64 7.20 2.92
C VAL A 91 -5.48 7.15 1.93
N THR A 92 -4.40 7.87 2.22
CA THR A 92 -3.29 8.06 1.29
C THR A 92 -2.07 7.22 1.65
N LEU A 93 -1.22 6.98 0.67
CA LEU A 93 0.16 6.48 0.83
C LEU A 93 0.95 7.40 1.77
N SER A 94 1.92 6.83 2.49
CA SER A 94 2.83 7.60 3.36
C SER A 94 3.34 8.88 2.70
N SER A 95 3.13 10.01 3.37
CA SER A 95 3.61 11.35 2.95
C SER A 95 5.14 11.44 2.85
N LYS A 96 5.87 10.47 3.42
CA LYS A 96 7.33 10.34 3.33
C LYS A 96 7.79 9.60 2.07
N LEU A 97 6.89 8.86 1.42
CA LEU A 97 7.20 8.10 0.21
C LEU A 97 6.66 8.74 -1.05
N SER A 98 5.61 9.57 -0.93
CA SER A 98 4.89 10.13 -2.08
C SER A 98 4.32 11.51 -1.78
N ALA A 99 4.03 12.28 -2.85
CA ALA A 99 3.24 13.50 -2.78
C ALA A 99 1.73 13.24 -2.66
N ASP A 100 1.31 11.99 -2.56
CA ASP A 100 -0.08 11.53 -2.54
C ASP A 100 -0.94 12.29 -1.51
N TYR A 101 -0.49 12.28 -0.25
CA TYR A 101 -1.16 13.01 0.84
C TYR A 101 -1.28 14.51 0.57
N SER A 102 -0.22 15.15 0.06
CA SER A 102 -0.24 16.61 -0.19
C SER A 102 -1.16 16.95 -1.37
N SER A 103 -1.20 16.12 -2.42
CA SER A 103 -2.11 16.29 -3.55
C SER A 103 -3.57 16.19 -3.11
N ALA A 104 -3.92 15.14 -2.34
CA ALA A 104 -5.26 14.94 -1.81
C ALA A 104 -5.67 16.10 -0.89
N LYS A 105 -4.77 16.55 0.00
CA LYS A 105 -5.05 17.64 0.94
C LYS A 105 -5.29 18.98 0.24
N ASN A 106 -4.48 19.28 -0.79
CA ASN A 106 -4.67 20.48 -1.59
C ASN A 106 -6.00 20.45 -2.37
N ALA A 107 -6.36 19.29 -2.93
CA ALA A 107 -7.65 19.11 -3.60
C ALA A 107 -8.83 19.27 -2.63
N ALA A 108 -8.74 18.69 -1.43
CA ALA A 108 -9.77 18.86 -0.39
C ALA A 108 -9.98 20.33 -0.01
N ASN A 109 -8.90 21.11 0.11
CA ASN A 109 -8.99 22.54 0.38
C ASN A 109 -9.67 23.33 -0.76
N LEU A 110 -9.40 22.98 -2.03
CA LEU A 110 -10.06 23.58 -3.17
C LEU A 110 -11.57 23.28 -3.16
N VAL A 111 -11.94 22.02 -2.97
CA VAL A 111 -13.36 21.61 -2.89
C VAL A 111 -14.06 22.32 -1.75
N LYS A 112 -13.44 22.44 -0.57
CA LYS A 112 -14.01 23.13 0.58
C LYS A 112 -14.26 24.61 0.34
N THR A 113 -13.44 25.25 -0.50
CA THR A 113 -13.65 26.67 -0.89
C THR A 113 -14.92 26.84 -1.71
N GLU A 114 -15.23 25.89 -2.60
CA GLU A 114 -16.41 25.91 -3.47
C GLU A 114 -17.66 25.32 -2.80
N ASN A 115 -17.48 24.35 -1.91
CA ASN A 115 -18.53 23.62 -1.20
C ASN A 115 -18.21 23.57 0.30
N PRO A 116 -18.45 24.65 1.04
CA PRO A 116 -18.06 24.77 2.46
C PRO A 116 -18.67 23.71 3.38
N GLU A 117 -19.84 23.18 3.01
CA GLU A 117 -20.55 22.12 3.77
C GLU A 117 -19.91 20.72 3.58
N SER A 118 -19.00 20.56 2.62
CA SER A 118 -18.36 19.27 2.36
C SER A 118 -17.35 18.96 3.45
N LYS A 119 -17.43 17.75 3.99
CA LYS A 119 -16.49 17.22 4.97
C LYS A 119 -15.55 16.22 4.30
N ILE A 120 -14.34 16.62 4.00
CA ILE A 120 -13.32 15.78 3.40
C ILE A 120 -12.18 15.61 4.40
N PHE A 121 -11.94 14.35 4.77
CA PHE A 121 -10.90 13.92 5.69
C PHE A 121 -9.81 13.21 4.91
N VAL A 122 -8.60 13.75 4.92
CA VAL A 122 -7.42 13.14 4.28
C VAL A 122 -6.51 12.59 5.36
N PHE A 123 -6.37 11.27 5.37
CA PHE A 123 -5.59 10.53 6.36
C PHE A 123 -4.27 10.04 5.74
N ASP A 124 -3.13 10.46 6.33
CA ASP A 124 -1.82 9.90 6.00
C ASP A 124 -1.67 8.56 6.69
N SER A 125 -1.75 7.47 5.95
CA SER A 125 -1.63 6.13 6.53
C SER A 125 -0.24 5.84 7.11
N ARG A 126 0.79 6.60 6.71
CA ARG A 126 2.20 6.32 6.96
C ARG A 126 2.60 4.90 6.54
N ARG A 127 1.82 4.31 5.67
CA ARG A 127 1.97 2.94 5.16
C ARG A 127 1.93 2.95 3.63
N ALA A 128 2.19 1.81 3.03
CA ALA A 128 2.15 1.56 1.60
C ALA A 128 1.72 0.11 1.36
N ALA A 129 1.28 -0.21 0.17
CA ALA A 129 0.84 -1.56 -0.21
C ALA A 129 -0.25 -2.13 0.71
N ALA A 130 -0.25 -3.43 0.98
CA ALA A 130 -1.29 -4.08 1.76
C ALA A 130 -1.59 -3.43 3.12
N PRO A 131 -0.64 -2.94 3.94
CA PRO A 131 -0.99 -2.23 5.18
C PRO A 131 -1.84 -0.98 4.97
N GLN A 132 -1.59 -0.18 3.93
CA GLN A 132 -2.47 0.93 3.57
C GLN A 132 -3.84 0.41 3.16
N GLY A 133 -3.88 -0.65 2.35
CA GLY A 133 -5.13 -1.29 1.93
C GLY A 133 -5.93 -1.84 3.11
N LEU A 134 -5.29 -2.55 4.04
CA LEU A 134 -5.93 -3.09 5.23
C LEU A 134 -6.55 -1.99 6.11
N LEU A 135 -5.85 -0.87 6.30
CA LEU A 135 -6.40 0.30 7.00
C LEU A 135 -7.60 0.91 6.26
N THR A 136 -7.54 0.98 4.94
CA THR A 136 -8.63 1.50 4.10
C THR A 136 -9.85 0.59 4.16
N ILE A 137 -9.66 -0.73 4.05
CA ILE A 137 -10.73 -1.73 4.14
C ILE A 137 -11.39 -1.68 5.51
N GLU A 138 -10.61 -1.66 6.59
CA GLU A 138 -11.14 -1.61 7.96
C GLU A 138 -11.94 -0.31 8.19
N ALA A 139 -11.48 0.83 7.65
CA ALA A 139 -12.22 2.08 7.71
C ALA A 139 -13.56 1.99 6.95
N ALA A 140 -13.55 1.43 5.74
CA ALA A 140 -14.76 1.27 4.93
C ALA A 140 -15.76 0.30 5.58
N GLU A 141 -15.30 -0.81 6.16
CA GLU A 141 -16.14 -1.76 6.91
C GLU A 141 -16.84 -1.06 8.08
N ARG A 142 -16.10 -0.26 8.87
CA ARG A 142 -16.64 0.47 10.03
C ARG A 142 -17.65 1.53 9.62
N LEU A 143 -17.36 2.30 8.57
CA LEU A 143 -18.29 3.30 8.03
C LEU A 143 -19.55 2.65 7.47
N ASN A 144 -19.43 1.54 6.76
CA ASN A 144 -20.56 0.77 6.23
C ASN A 144 -21.40 0.12 7.35
N ALA A 145 -20.79 -0.17 8.51
CA ALA A 145 -21.50 -0.61 9.71
C ALA A 145 -22.18 0.54 10.47
N GLY A 146 -22.08 1.79 9.98
CA GLY A 146 -22.72 2.97 10.55
C GLY A 146 -21.92 3.62 11.69
N GLN A 147 -20.63 3.31 11.87
CA GLN A 147 -19.80 4.02 12.82
C GLN A 147 -19.60 5.48 12.38
N PRO A 148 -19.63 6.45 13.27
CA PRO A 148 -19.34 7.85 12.95
C PRO A 148 -17.93 8.04 12.40
N MET A 149 -17.76 8.98 11.49
CA MET A 149 -16.44 9.30 10.89
C MET A 149 -15.38 9.63 11.94
N GLU A 150 -15.75 10.34 13.00
CA GLU A 150 -14.83 10.71 14.10
C GLU A 150 -14.26 9.47 14.81
N ASP A 151 -15.09 8.45 15.04
CA ASP A 151 -14.67 7.19 15.67
C ASP A 151 -13.75 6.40 14.75
N VAL A 152 -14.04 6.40 13.43
CA VAL A 152 -13.19 5.74 12.44
C VAL A 152 -11.84 6.44 12.30
N LEU A 153 -11.79 7.76 12.31
CA LEU A 153 -10.54 8.51 12.32
C LEU A 153 -9.73 8.24 13.59
N ALA A 154 -10.37 8.24 14.76
CA ALA A 154 -9.72 7.89 16.02
C ALA A 154 -9.17 6.45 16.02
N TYR A 155 -9.91 5.52 15.42
CA TYR A 155 -9.43 4.16 15.19
C TYR A 155 -8.17 4.14 14.29
N LEU A 156 -8.21 4.81 13.14
CA LEU A 156 -7.09 4.85 12.21
C LEU A 156 -5.83 5.43 12.83
N GLU A 157 -5.94 6.48 13.67
CA GLU A 157 -4.82 7.08 14.39
C GLU A 157 -4.12 6.13 15.37
N ASN A 158 -4.79 5.08 15.82
CA ASN A 158 -4.20 4.02 16.63
C ASN A 158 -3.76 2.82 15.77
N ALA A 159 -4.56 2.46 14.77
CA ALA A 159 -4.37 1.24 13.97
C ALA A 159 -3.13 1.30 13.06
N TRP A 160 -2.78 2.48 12.51
CA TRP A 160 -1.59 2.58 11.66
C TRP A 160 -0.31 2.18 12.41
N GLN A 161 -0.19 2.41 13.71
CA GLN A 161 0.96 2.02 14.52
C GLN A 161 1.08 0.50 14.68
N LYS A 162 -0.05 -0.20 14.59
CA LYS A 162 -0.16 -1.66 14.66
C LYS A 162 -0.20 -2.31 13.27
N SER A 163 0.24 -1.60 12.24
CA SER A 163 0.32 -2.07 10.86
C SER A 163 1.71 -1.82 10.28
N SER A 164 2.18 -2.71 9.44
CA SER A 164 3.36 -2.47 8.60
C SER A 164 3.47 -3.54 7.53
N LEU A 165 4.45 -3.39 6.63
CA LEU A 165 4.90 -4.43 5.74
C LEU A 165 6.30 -4.90 6.14
N ILE A 166 6.62 -6.15 5.81
CA ILE A 166 7.96 -6.71 5.89
C ILE A 166 8.22 -7.40 4.56
N ALA A 167 9.32 -7.09 3.90
CA ALA A 167 9.62 -7.65 2.60
C ALA A 167 11.10 -7.97 2.41
N ALA A 168 11.38 -9.09 1.77
CA ALA A 168 12.67 -9.45 1.22
C ALA A 168 12.77 -8.95 -0.21
N LEU A 169 13.90 -8.37 -0.57
CA LEU A 169 14.19 -7.84 -1.89
C LEU A 169 15.38 -8.59 -2.49
N ASP A 170 15.35 -8.83 -3.80
CA ASP A 170 16.51 -9.38 -4.52
C ASP A 170 17.63 -8.32 -4.64
N THR A 171 17.26 -7.02 -4.65
CA THR A 171 18.18 -5.89 -4.70
C THR A 171 17.53 -4.63 -4.10
N LEU A 172 18.35 -3.70 -3.60
CA LEU A 172 17.92 -2.36 -3.18
C LEU A 172 18.00 -1.32 -4.33
N GLU A 173 18.43 -1.73 -5.50
CA GLU A 173 18.70 -0.82 -6.62
C GLU A 173 17.45 -0.01 -7.01
N TYR A 174 16.28 -0.65 -7.09
CA TYR A 174 15.04 0.02 -7.47
C TYR A 174 14.59 1.04 -6.42
N LEU A 175 14.65 0.70 -5.13
CA LEU A 175 14.39 1.63 -4.04
C LEU A 175 15.36 2.82 -4.05
N ASN A 176 16.65 2.56 -4.32
CA ASN A 176 17.68 3.58 -4.37
C ASN A 176 17.49 4.51 -5.58
N ARG A 177 17.29 3.93 -6.76
CA ARG A 177 17.03 4.69 -8.01
C ARG A 177 15.76 5.53 -7.91
N GLY A 178 14.72 4.99 -7.27
CA GLY A 178 13.46 5.67 -7.02
C GLY A 178 13.52 6.70 -5.87
N GLY A 179 14.59 6.78 -5.10
CA GLY A 179 14.71 7.66 -3.93
C GLY A 179 13.86 7.26 -2.73
N ARG A 180 13.33 6.05 -2.68
CA ARG A 180 12.49 5.52 -1.59
C ARG A 180 13.23 4.53 -0.69
N ILE A 181 14.55 4.44 -0.81
CA ILE A 181 15.39 3.53 -0.02
C ILE A 181 15.39 3.85 1.49
N GLY A 182 15.14 5.09 1.87
CA GLY A 182 15.07 5.51 3.28
C GLY A 182 16.29 5.09 4.11
N GLN A 183 16.07 4.58 5.31
CA GLN A 183 17.11 4.12 6.22
C GLN A 183 17.80 2.82 5.74
N ALA A 184 17.22 2.07 4.80
CA ALA A 184 17.85 0.89 4.22
C ALA A 184 19.09 1.23 3.36
N ALA A 185 19.36 2.53 3.13
CA ALA A 185 20.56 3.01 2.46
C ALA A 185 21.87 2.53 3.13
N ILE A 186 21.84 2.18 4.41
CA ILE A 186 23.00 1.60 5.12
C ILE A 186 23.48 0.27 4.51
N TYR A 187 22.62 -0.40 3.74
CA TYR A 187 22.97 -1.65 3.06
C TYR A 187 23.58 -1.44 1.67
N VAL A 188 23.55 -0.21 1.14
CA VAL A 188 24.13 0.13 -0.17
C VAL A 188 25.65 0.11 -0.08
N GLY A 189 26.29 -0.47 -1.11
CA GLY A 189 27.75 -0.60 -1.13
C GLY A 189 28.30 -1.88 -0.47
N SER A 190 27.44 -2.74 0.04
CA SER A 190 27.83 -4.08 0.47
C SER A 190 28.34 -4.88 -0.75
N THR A 191 29.60 -5.32 -0.70
CA THR A 191 30.23 -6.10 -1.77
C THR A 191 29.78 -7.56 -1.82
N LEU A 192 28.99 -7.99 -0.85
CA LEU A 192 28.48 -9.35 -0.74
C LEU A 192 27.08 -9.46 -1.39
N ARG A 193 26.79 -10.63 -1.99
CA ARG A 193 25.42 -10.97 -2.40
C ARG A 193 24.55 -11.09 -1.17
N ILE A 194 23.88 -10.01 -0.80
CA ILE A 194 22.96 -9.91 0.33
C ILE A 194 21.53 -9.91 -0.18
N LEU A 195 20.63 -10.44 0.65
CA LEU A 195 19.18 -10.37 0.48
C LEU A 195 18.64 -9.50 1.63
N PRO A 196 18.38 -8.21 1.37
CA PRO A 196 17.89 -7.32 2.42
C PRO A 196 16.43 -7.63 2.73
N ILE A 197 16.12 -7.62 4.04
CA ILE A 197 14.76 -7.54 4.53
C ILE A 197 14.54 -6.14 5.06
N VAL A 198 13.47 -5.52 4.61
CA VAL A 198 13.05 -4.17 4.97
C VAL A 198 11.65 -4.15 5.55
N TYR A 199 11.31 -3.08 6.24
CA TYR A 199 9.95 -2.81 6.73
C TYR A 199 9.66 -1.31 6.64
N LEU A 200 8.40 -0.90 6.81
CA LEU A 200 8.05 0.51 7.02
C LEU A 200 8.05 0.81 8.52
N ASN A 201 8.87 1.77 8.92
CA ASN A 201 8.94 2.20 10.32
C ASN A 201 7.80 3.17 10.68
N ASP A 202 7.79 3.66 11.92
CA ASP A 202 6.74 4.56 12.42
C ASP A 202 6.82 5.98 11.82
N GLU A 203 7.92 6.33 11.15
CA GLU A 203 8.02 7.56 10.37
C GLU A 203 7.40 7.41 8.97
N GLY A 204 7.01 6.19 8.56
CA GLY A 204 6.47 5.89 7.24
C GLY A 204 7.54 5.80 6.15
N ILE A 205 8.79 5.48 6.50
CA ILE A 205 9.91 5.30 5.58
C ILE A 205 10.42 3.86 5.61
N VAL A 206 11.07 3.45 4.51
CA VAL A 206 11.71 2.13 4.43
C VAL A 206 12.91 2.07 5.37
N ALA A 207 12.92 1.05 6.23
CA ALA A 207 13.95 0.81 7.24
C ALA A 207 14.50 -0.62 7.14
N PRO A 208 15.76 -0.84 7.55
CA PRO A 208 16.40 -2.14 7.51
C PRO A 208 15.85 -3.04 8.63
N ALA A 209 15.48 -4.28 8.31
CA ALA A 209 15.07 -5.30 9.29
C ALA A 209 16.13 -6.38 9.48
N ALA A 210 16.70 -6.90 8.40
CA ALA A 210 17.72 -7.94 8.44
C ALA A 210 18.51 -8.01 7.12
N ILE A 211 19.65 -8.67 7.14
CA ILE A 211 20.42 -9.08 5.96
C ILE A 211 20.53 -10.60 5.96
N LEU A 212 20.19 -11.21 4.85
CA LEU A 212 20.28 -12.65 4.69
C LEU A 212 21.35 -13.04 3.65
N ARG A 213 21.87 -14.23 3.84
CA ARG A 213 22.70 -14.94 2.85
C ARG A 213 22.02 -16.28 2.57
N GLY A 214 21.47 -16.42 1.37
CA GLY A 214 20.73 -17.60 0.93
C GLY A 214 19.21 -17.43 0.96
N LYS A 215 18.58 -17.78 -0.15
CA LYS A 215 17.12 -17.59 -0.37
C LYS A 215 16.25 -18.45 0.56
N ASN A 216 16.76 -19.62 0.99
CA ASN A 216 16.08 -20.53 1.89
C ASN A 216 15.79 -19.95 3.29
N LYS A 217 16.47 -18.88 3.66
CA LYS A 217 16.26 -18.21 4.95
C LYS A 217 15.18 -17.13 4.92
N ILE A 218 14.69 -16.74 3.72
CA ILE A 218 13.75 -15.61 3.58
C ILE A 218 12.44 -15.93 4.30
N ILE A 219 11.76 -17.00 3.93
CA ILE A 219 10.45 -17.35 4.48
C ILE A 219 10.50 -17.53 6.01
N PRO A 220 11.42 -18.34 6.58
CA PRO A 220 11.53 -18.45 8.04
C PRO A 220 11.76 -17.10 8.73
N THR A 221 12.55 -16.21 8.11
CA THR A 221 12.82 -14.89 8.69
C THR A 221 11.59 -13.99 8.63
N LEU A 222 10.85 -13.96 7.50
CA LEU A 222 9.62 -13.18 7.37
C LEU A 222 8.58 -13.62 8.41
N VAL A 223 8.35 -14.92 8.57
CA VAL A 223 7.43 -15.46 9.57
C VAL A 223 7.86 -15.10 10.99
N SER A 224 9.14 -15.28 11.33
CA SER A 224 9.66 -14.93 12.65
C SER A 224 9.56 -13.42 12.95
N GLN A 225 9.81 -12.56 11.95
CA GLN A 225 9.64 -11.11 12.09
C GLN A 225 8.16 -10.73 12.27
N LEU A 226 7.24 -11.40 11.56
CA LEU A 226 5.81 -11.20 11.74
C LEU A 226 5.39 -11.56 13.16
N GLN A 227 5.70 -12.77 13.63
CA GLN A 227 5.36 -13.22 14.98
C GLN A 227 5.85 -12.26 16.06
N LYS A 228 7.12 -11.82 15.94
CA LYS A 228 7.71 -10.86 16.89
C LYS A 228 7.00 -9.51 16.91
N ARG A 229 6.57 -9.01 15.73
CA ARG A 229 5.95 -7.68 15.60
C ARG A 229 4.48 -7.65 15.96
N THR A 230 3.84 -8.80 15.95
CA THR A 230 2.41 -8.95 16.25
C THR A 230 2.18 -9.75 17.54
N GLU A 231 3.18 -9.84 18.41
CA GLU A 231 3.08 -10.55 19.69
C GLU A 231 1.91 -10.01 20.51
N GLY A 232 1.07 -10.91 21.00
CA GLY A 232 -0.09 -10.56 21.82
C GLY A 232 -1.31 -10.05 21.06
N TYR A 233 -1.35 -10.19 19.73
CA TYR A 233 -2.53 -9.81 18.94
C TYR A 233 -3.78 -10.58 19.40
N GLN A 234 -4.94 -9.90 19.36
CA GLN A 234 -6.25 -10.50 19.56
C GLN A 234 -6.96 -10.77 18.22
N LYS A 235 -6.79 -9.84 17.28
CA LYS A 235 -7.28 -9.94 15.91
C LYS A 235 -6.16 -9.52 14.97
N ILE A 236 -5.98 -10.22 13.87
CA ILE A 236 -4.96 -9.91 12.87
C ILE A 236 -5.51 -10.06 11.45
N ARG A 237 -5.14 -9.14 10.59
CA ARG A 237 -5.33 -9.22 9.14
C ARG A 237 -3.96 -9.31 8.48
N LEU A 238 -3.82 -10.21 7.54
CA LEU A 238 -2.58 -10.48 6.83
C LEU A 238 -2.82 -10.48 5.33
N ALA A 239 -1.79 -10.09 4.57
CA ALA A 239 -1.74 -10.29 3.13
C ALA A 239 -0.30 -10.61 2.73
N VAL A 240 -0.12 -11.62 1.90
CA VAL A 240 1.17 -11.91 1.25
C VAL A 240 1.26 -11.07 -0.01
N MET A 241 2.44 -10.52 -0.28
CA MET A 241 2.70 -9.67 -1.42
C MET A 241 3.93 -10.17 -2.19
N HIS A 242 3.87 -10.11 -3.51
CA HIS A 242 5.01 -10.45 -4.35
C HIS A 242 5.14 -9.53 -5.58
N ALA A 243 6.31 -9.50 -6.18
CA ALA A 243 6.56 -8.92 -7.47
C ALA A 243 7.21 -9.99 -8.37
N ASP A 244 6.45 -10.57 -9.30
CA ASP A 244 6.88 -11.64 -10.20
C ASP A 244 7.53 -12.83 -9.45
N ALA A 245 6.91 -13.31 -8.36
CA ALA A 245 7.41 -14.37 -7.50
C ALA A 245 6.27 -15.22 -6.88
N LEU A 246 5.26 -15.60 -7.68
CA LEU A 246 4.04 -16.25 -7.20
C LEU A 246 4.30 -17.55 -6.44
N GLU A 247 5.11 -18.47 -6.99
CA GLU A 247 5.41 -19.76 -6.33
C GLU A 247 5.95 -19.54 -4.90
N ARG A 248 6.83 -18.56 -4.72
CA ARG A 248 7.38 -18.23 -3.41
C ARG A 248 6.38 -17.54 -2.50
N ALA A 249 5.42 -16.81 -3.09
CA ALA A 249 4.33 -16.22 -2.33
C ALA A 249 3.38 -17.31 -1.78
N GLU A 250 3.13 -18.37 -2.54
CA GLU A 250 2.39 -19.53 -2.11
C GLU A 250 3.11 -20.27 -0.96
N GLU A 251 4.42 -20.53 -1.09
CA GLU A 251 5.24 -21.08 0.00
C GLU A 251 5.20 -20.21 1.27
N LEU A 252 5.28 -18.89 1.12
CA LEU A 252 5.19 -17.97 2.26
C LEU A 252 3.81 -18.00 2.91
N LYS A 253 2.75 -18.03 2.10
CA LYS A 253 1.37 -18.17 2.60
C LYS A 253 1.22 -19.43 3.45
N GLU A 254 1.64 -20.60 2.94
CA GLU A 254 1.57 -21.86 3.68
C GLU A 254 2.32 -21.77 5.02
N ALA A 255 3.50 -21.17 5.03
CA ALA A 255 4.27 -20.99 6.26
C ALA A 255 3.59 -20.04 7.27
N ILE A 256 2.89 -19.01 6.78
CA ILE A 256 2.13 -18.09 7.64
C ILE A 256 0.86 -18.77 8.14
N GLU A 257 0.12 -19.53 7.32
CA GLU A 257 -1.07 -20.30 7.73
C GLU A 257 -0.75 -21.29 8.85
N ALA A 258 0.42 -21.92 8.79
CA ALA A 258 0.90 -22.79 9.87
C ALA A 258 1.20 -22.02 11.17
N ALA A 259 1.67 -20.79 11.08
CA ALA A 259 2.02 -19.94 12.22
C ALA A 259 0.82 -19.17 12.80
N PHE A 260 -0.21 -18.89 12.00
CA PHE A 260 -1.42 -18.14 12.33
C PHE A 260 -2.67 -18.92 11.88
N PRO A 261 -3.02 -20.04 12.55
CA PRO A 261 -4.14 -20.87 12.13
C PRO A 261 -5.48 -20.12 12.12
N GLY A 262 -6.26 -20.31 11.05
CA GLY A 262 -7.60 -19.72 10.91
C GLY A 262 -7.63 -18.26 10.41
N VAL A 263 -6.48 -17.66 10.14
CA VAL A 263 -6.41 -16.33 9.51
C VAL A 263 -6.45 -16.48 7.99
N ALA A 264 -7.34 -15.75 7.34
CA ALA A 264 -7.37 -15.68 5.86
C ALA A 264 -6.18 -14.87 5.35
N ILE A 265 -5.44 -15.41 4.39
CA ILE A 265 -4.21 -14.81 3.87
C ILE A 265 -4.33 -14.71 2.34
N PRO A 266 -4.80 -13.58 1.79
CA PRO A 266 -4.74 -13.33 0.36
C PRO A 266 -3.30 -13.19 -0.11
N ILE A 267 -3.09 -13.48 -1.41
CA ILE A 267 -1.84 -13.20 -2.12
C ILE A 267 -2.14 -12.08 -3.13
N ASP A 268 -1.36 -11.01 -3.07
CA ASP A 268 -1.49 -9.86 -3.95
C ASP A 268 -0.18 -9.63 -4.73
N GLU A 269 -0.28 -9.52 -6.04
CA GLU A 269 0.86 -9.08 -6.85
C GLU A 269 1.00 -7.55 -6.76
N PHE A 270 2.21 -7.05 -6.53
CA PHE A 270 2.49 -5.62 -6.50
C PHE A 270 2.07 -4.96 -7.81
N THR A 271 1.30 -3.88 -7.70
CA THR A 271 0.94 -3.05 -8.84
C THR A 271 2.19 -2.50 -9.53
N PRO A 272 2.12 -2.09 -10.80
CA PRO A 272 3.25 -1.51 -11.52
C PRO A 272 3.96 -0.38 -10.78
N VAL A 273 3.20 0.54 -10.16
CA VAL A 273 3.78 1.63 -9.35
C VAL A 273 4.58 1.11 -8.18
N MET A 274 4.06 0.13 -7.45
CA MET A 274 4.77 -0.47 -6.31
C MET A 274 5.98 -1.27 -6.78
N GLY A 275 5.83 -2.04 -7.87
CA GLY A 275 6.90 -2.80 -8.48
C GLY A 275 8.04 -1.97 -9.05
N ALA A 276 7.77 -0.77 -9.56
CA ALA A 276 8.77 0.16 -10.03
C ALA A 276 9.82 0.53 -8.96
N HIS A 277 9.41 0.56 -7.69
CA HIS A 277 10.30 0.84 -6.56
C HIS A 277 10.85 -0.41 -5.87
N ALA A 278 10.09 -1.49 -5.84
CA ALA A 278 10.49 -2.74 -5.18
C ALA A 278 11.35 -3.63 -6.06
N GLY A 279 11.08 -3.62 -7.36
CA GLY A 279 11.70 -4.51 -8.34
C GLY A 279 11.11 -5.92 -8.34
N PRO A 280 11.30 -6.66 -9.46
CA PRO A 280 10.90 -8.06 -9.54
C PRO A 280 11.70 -8.92 -8.55
N GLY A 281 11.05 -9.95 -8.00
CA GLY A 281 11.60 -10.86 -6.99
C GLY A 281 11.30 -10.46 -5.55
N LEU A 282 10.62 -9.32 -5.30
CA LEU A 282 10.14 -9.01 -3.96
C LEU A 282 9.20 -10.12 -3.45
N LEU A 283 9.38 -10.49 -2.20
CA LEU A 283 8.49 -11.36 -1.44
C LEU A 283 8.27 -10.73 -0.06
N GLY A 284 7.03 -10.51 0.31
CA GLY A 284 6.72 -9.83 1.56
C GLY A 284 5.33 -10.13 2.09
N LEU A 285 5.02 -9.50 3.18
CA LEU A 285 3.71 -9.56 3.83
C LEU A 285 3.36 -8.21 4.44
N GLY A 286 2.07 -7.89 4.41
CA GLY A 286 1.47 -6.79 5.15
C GLY A 286 0.63 -7.32 6.30
N TYR A 287 0.55 -6.53 7.37
CA TYR A 287 -0.25 -6.87 8.54
C TYR A 287 -0.92 -5.64 9.15
N LEU A 288 -2.05 -5.89 9.79
CA LEU A 288 -2.74 -5.00 10.71
C LEU A 288 -3.29 -5.85 11.85
N TYR A 289 -3.01 -5.47 13.11
CA TYR A 289 -3.48 -6.21 14.29
C TYR A 289 -4.11 -5.32 15.36
N GLU A 290 -4.89 -5.94 16.22
CA GLU A 290 -5.52 -5.33 17.40
C GLU A 290 -5.18 -6.14 18.65
#